data_4a07f29de91306f459b085383d39b09c
#
_entry.id   4a07f29de91306f459b085383d39b09c
#
_cell.length_a   1.000
_cell.length_b   1.000
_cell.length_c   1.000
_cell.angle_alpha   90.00
_cell.angle_beta   90.00
_cell.angle_gamma   90.00
#
_symmetry.space_group_name_H-M   'P 1'
#
loop_
_entity.id
_entity.type
_entity.pdbx_description
1 polymer ?
#
loop_
_entity_poly.entity_id
_entity_poly.type
_entity_poly.pdbx_seq_one_letter_code
_entity_poly.pdbx_strand_id
1 'polypeptide(L)'
;MIPSVNDPGSRTIGLLAYLYGPGKHEEHTDPHLVASFDGMSPDPGRDPKATLKDLQQLLDQPVEALPEHARPAKHVWHTSVRATAGDRILSDEEWGEIARRVVAATGIDPGDGEPACRWAAVRHADDHIHIIATLVCEDGSRPDDFRSGKRAQAECRLIEKELGLHQVAPGDGTAAQRPTSAERHKAERQGRERTAREELRETVRRAVAGAQSEGEFFDRLAAAGLLVHKRVAPSGDLLGYKVALPDDRNKKGEPVFYPGARLAPDLSLPRIRERWTAPVAAGPDGEGVTADAPLRSVPGPASARRAATTATWQAVLVFDDGDDGVISAHIAAAGEVLDALAKTSAAHTRKQLGEAAIAFERASRSHVRAARGHDRALRQAARDLVHGGPALGRGEDGASTAMMIDMAFFLVTAAAAWHGRKEHAQQAAAALQAAEHLRTAYQAAAGHPMAVLHQRGRLLPQALQRRHAAVVREAVPELAEQVLAEAGWPALASTLADAEAAGHDPAELLVQATGRRELDTASSVSDVLVWRLRRLAGLPADASAMPLPGNSTAQPSRSHTNGPAGTRQDSRNRPRGH
;
A
#
# COMPACT_ATOMS: atom_id res chain seq x y z
N MET A 1 -2.69 -20.63 11.72
CA MET A 1 -1.97 -21.54 10.79
C MET A 1 -2.29 -21.19 9.34
N ILE A 2 -1.32 -21.31 8.43
CA ILE A 2 -1.48 -20.90 7.04
C ILE A 2 -1.14 -22.10 6.14
N PRO A 3 -2.16 -22.79 5.61
CA PRO A 3 -1.96 -23.82 4.60
C PRO A 3 -1.71 -23.15 3.23
N SER A 4 -0.82 -23.76 2.44
CA SER A 4 -0.51 -23.31 1.08
C SER A 4 -0.51 -24.51 0.14
N VAL A 5 -1.61 -24.73 -0.56
CA VAL A 5 -1.74 -25.79 -1.57
C VAL A 5 -1.11 -25.30 -2.89
N ASN A 6 -0.14 -26.03 -3.37
CA ASN A 6 0.59 -25.74 -4.60
C ASN A 6 -0.10 -26.35 -5.84
N ASP A 7 0.24 -25.83 -7.03
CA ASP A 7 -0.19 -26.47 -8.28
C ASP A 7 0.39 -27.89 -8.38
N PRO A 8 -0.38 -28.89 -8.88
CA PRO A 8 0.07 -30.27 -8.98
C PRO A 8 1.37 -30.41 -9.77
N GLY A 9 2.31 -31.18 -9.20
CA GLY A 9 3.60 -31.52 -9.80
C GLY A 9 3.56 -32.81 -10.60
N SER A 10 4.68 -33.13 -11.25
CA SER A 10 4.85 -34.34 -12.06
C SER A 10 5.97 -35.27 -11.57
N ARG A 11 6.69 -34.91 -10.48
CA ARG A 11 7.88 -35.64 -10.02
C ARG A 11 7.92 -35.74 -8.50
N THR A 12 7.48 -36.86 -7.97
CA THR A 12 7.49 -37.16 -6.53
C THR A 12 8.92 -37.09 -5.95
N ILE A 13 9.89 -37.75 -6.60
CA ILE A 13 11.29 -37.73 -6.15
C ILE A 13 11.88 -36.31 -6.12
N GLY A 14 11.48 -35.45 -7.04
CA GLY A 14 11.97 -34.07 -7.08
C GLY A 14 11.49 -33.23 -5.89
N LEU A 15 10.26 -33.47 -5.44
CA LEU A 15 9.72 -32.84 -4.24
C LEU A 15 10.37 -33.42 -2.98
N LEU A 16 10.51 -34.74 -2.88
CA LEU A 16 11.19 -35.38 -1.74
C LEU A 16 12.65 -34.92 -1.61
N ALA A 17 13.39 -34.83 -2.73
CA ALA A 17 14.76 -34.32 -2.72
C ALA A 17 14.86 -32.85 -2.28
N TYR A 18 13.81 -32.06 -2.52
CA TYR A 18 13.73 -30.69 -1.97
C TYR A 18 13.47 -30.71 -0.45
N LEU A 19 12.49 -31.51 0.01
CA LEU A 19 12.06 -31.53 1.42
C LEU A 19 13.16 -32.07 2.36
N TYR A 20 13.92 -33.06 1.92
CA TYR A 20 15.02 -33.66 2.68
C TYR A 20 16.40 -33.01 2.37
N GLY A 21 16.46 -32.08 1.43
CA GLY A 21 17.68 -31.37 1.07
C GLY A 21 17.96 -30.19 2.00
N PRO A 22 19.12 -29.51 1.82
CA PRO A 22 19.57 -28.43 2.71
C PRO A 22 18.75 -27.14 2.64
N GLY A 23 17.71 -27.07 1.78
CA GLY A 23 16.98 -25.85 1.49
C GLY A 23 17.72 -24.91 0.53
N LYS A 24 16.97 -24.04 -0.17
CA LYS A 24 17.53 -23.03 -1.08
C LYS A 24 17.38 -21.61 -0.55
N HIS A 25 16.37 -21.35 0.25
CA HIS A 25 16.03 -20.00 0.76
C HIS A 25 15.87 -19.99 2.28
N GLU A 26 15.49 -21.12 2.87
CA GLU A 26 15.42 -21.35 4.30
C GLU A 26 16.23 -22.60 4.58
N GLU A 27 17.04 -22.61 5.61
CA GLU A 27 17.83 -23.77 6.02
C GLU A 27 16.86 -24.84 6.55
N HIS A 28 16.91 -26.05 5.97
CA HIS A 28 16.13 -27.17 6.47
C HIS A 28 16.88 -27.82 7.63
N THR A 29 16.21 -27.90 8.76
CA THR A 29 16.76 -28.49 9.99
C THR A 29 16.04 -29.79 10.28
N ASP A 30 16.82 -30.87 10.40
CA ASP A 30 16.35 -32.20 10.81
C ASP A 30 15.10 -32.72 10.04
N PRO A 31 15.17 -32.87 8.70
CA PRO A 31 14.04 -33.33 7.91
C PRO A 31 13.66 -34.78 8.26
N HIS A 32 12.40 -35.01 8.66
CA HIS A 32 11.89 -36.32 9.02
C HIS A 32 10.36 -36.42 8.82
N LEU A 33 9.83 -37.64 8.80
CA LEU A 33 8.39 -37.89 8.75
C LEU A 33 7.75 -37.65 10.13
N VAL A 34 6.64 -36.94 10.16
CA VAL A 34 5.77 -36.81 11.34
C VAL A 34 4.49 -37.62 11.22
N ALA A 35 4.06 -37.94 10.01
CA ALA A 35 2.93 -38.84 9.74
C ALA A 35 2.97 -39.37 8.30
N SER A 36 2.31 -40.49 8.08
CA SER A 36 2.06 -41.07 6.74
C SER A 36 0.71 -41.80 6.72
N PHE A 37 0.25 -42.12 5.51
CA PHE A 37 -1.03 -42.82 5.28
C PHE A 37 -1.14 -44.16 6.01
N ASP A 38 -0.04 -44.88 6.20
CA ASP A 38 0.05 -46.20 6.83
C ASP A 38 0.74 -46.16 8.24
N GLY A 39 1.31 -45.04 8.62
CA GLY A 39 2.09 -44.87 9.85
C GLY A 39 3.41 -45.64 9.90
N MET A 40 3.80 -46.32 8.81
CA MET A 40 4.99 -47.18 8.73
C MET A 40 5.85 -46.87 7.50
N SER A 41 5.61 -45.78 6.82
CA SER A 41 6.37 -45.37 5.61
C SER A 41 7.87 -45.21 5.94
N PRO A 42 8.76 -45.59 5.01
CA PRO A 42 10.21 -45.40 5.21
C PRO A 42 10.56 -43.94 5.43
N ASP A 43 11.29 -43.62 6.49
CA ASP A 43 11.73 -42.26 6.81
C ASP A 43 13.24 -42.09 6.56
N PRO A 44 13.64 -41.46 5.45
CA PRO A 44 15.05 -41.20 5.17
C PRO A 44 15.75 -40.28 6.17
N GLY A 45 15.00 -39.56 7.00
CA GLY A 45 15.55 -38.69 8.03
C GLY A 45 15.87 -39.39 9.35
N ARG A 46 15.26 -40.57 9.60
CA ARG A 46 15.39 -41.31 10.87
C ARG A 46 16.00 -42.71 10.67
N ASP A 47 15.71 -43.38 9.57
CA ASP A 47 16.27 -44.70 9.28
C ASP A 47 17.41 -44.59 8.24
N PRO A 48 18.66 -44.87 8.61
CA PRO A 48 19.79 -44.85 7.66
C PRO A 48 19.68 -45.84 6.49
N LYS A 49 18.76 -46.82 6.58
CA LYS A 49 18.52 -47.79 5.52
C LYS A 49 17.45 -47.34 4.55
N ALA A 50 16.59 -46.42 4.98
CA ALA A 50 15.52 -45.86 4.14
C ALA A 50 16.08 -44.81 3.17
N THR A 51 15.67 -44.88 1.93
CA THR A 51 16.06 -43.91 0.91
C THR A 51 14.88 -43.09 0.41
N LEU A 52 15.14 -41.91 -0.18
CA LEU A 52 14.10 -41.12 -0.83
C LEU A 52 13.39 -41.91 -1.95
N LYS A 53 14.09 -42.87 -2.56
CA LYS A 53 13.54 -43.73 -3.60
C LYS A 53 12.53 -44.72 -3.04
N ASP A 54 12.79 -45.28 -1.84
CA ASP A 54 11.86 -46.19 -1.17
C ASP A 54 10.54 -45.50 -0.84
N LEU A 55 10.63 -44.28 -0.27
CA LEU A 55 9.47 -43.46 0.01
C LEU A 55 8.73 -43.04 -1.27
N GLN A 56 9.46 -42.67 -2.33
CA GLN A 56 8.87 -42.38 -3.65
C GLN A 56 8.11 -43.59 -4.19
N GLN A 57 8.73 -44.74 -4.22
CA GLN A 57 8.11 -45.99 -4.77
C GLN A 57 6.84 -46.34 -4.00
N LEU A 58 6.86 -46.17 -2.67
CA LEU A 58 5.68 -46.38 -1.85
C LEU A 58 4.55 -45.42 -2.21
N LEU A 59 4.83 -44.12 -2.33
CA LEU A 59 3.84 -43.13 -2.69
C LEU A 59 3.34 -43.25 -4.11
N ASP A 60 4.20 -43.55 -5.07
CA ASP A 60 3.85 -43.64 -6.51
C ASP A 60 3.22 -44.95 -6.91
N GLN A 61 3.17 -45.97 -6.05
CA GLN A 61 2.65 -47.30 -6.37
C GLN A 61 1.23 -47.27 -6.99
N PRO A 62 0.24 -46.52 -6.48
CA PRO A 62 -1.07 -46.44 -7.11
C PRO A 62 -1.02 -45.86 -8.53
N VAL A 63 -0.11 -44.89 -8.75
CA VAL A 63 0.10 -44.28 -10.08
C VAL A 63 0.74 -45.29 -11.03
N GLU A 64 1.73 -46.05 -10.57
CA GLU A 64 2.46 -47.03 -11.35
C GLU A 64 1.58 -48.26 -11.70
N ALA A 65 0.63 -48.57 -10.83
CA ALA A 65 -0.36 -49.64 -11.08
C ALA A 65 -1.33 -49.32 -12.25
N LEU A 66 -1.50 -48.07 -12.59
CA LEU A 66 -2.30 -47.66 -13.74
C LEU A 66 -1.59 -47.95 -15.06
N PRO A 67 -2.32 -48.33 -16.13
CA PRO A 67 -1.78 -48.37 -17.49
C PRO A 67 -1.16 -47.04 -17.88
N GLU A 68 -0.06 -47.02 -18.61
CA GLU A 68 0.73 -45.81 -18.92
C GLU A 68 -0.13 -44.66 -19.49
N HIS A 69 -1.08 -45.01 -20.38
CA HIS A 69 -1.99 -44.02 -20.99
C HIS A 69 -3.01 -43.42 -20.01
N ALA A 70 -3.27 -44.05 -18.87
CA ALA A 70 -4.19 -43.59 -17.83
C ALA A 70 -3.47 -42.82 -16.70
N ARG A 71 -2.13 -42.81 -16.67
CA ARG A 71 -1.36 -42.12 -15.64
C ARG A 71 -1.50 -40.61 -15.79
N PRO A 72 -1.88 -39.86 -14.71
CA PRO A 72 -1.96 -38.41 -14.76
C PRO A 72 -0.57 -37.81 -14.97
N ALA A 73 -0.42 -36.92 -15.94
CA ALA A 73 0.84 -36.21 -16.17
C ALA A 73 1.30 -35.35 -14.97
N LYS A 74 0.35 -34.94 -14.15
CA LYS A 74 0.57 -34.21 -12.89
C LYS A 74 -0.15 -34.95 -11.77
N HIS A 75 0.57 -35.81 -11.10
CA HIS A 75 0.03 -36.70 -10.07
C HIS A 75 0.47 -36.34 -8.65
N VAL A 76 1.36 -35.37 -8.48
CA VAL A 76 1.88 -34.99 -7.17
C VAL A 76 1.11 -33.81 -6.60
N TRP A 77 0.40 -34.03 -5.50
CA TRP A 77 -0.20 -33.00 -4.69
C TRP A 77 0.76 -32.58 -3.58
N HIS A 78 0.83 -31.26 -3.28
CA HIS A 78 1.73 -30.73 -2.29
C HIS A 78 1.08 -29.56 -1.57
N THR A 79 1.09 -29.59 -0.24
CA THR A 79 0.72 -28.46 0.60
C THR A 79 1.74 -28.28 1.72
N SER A 80 1.98 -27.02 2.13
CA SER A 80 2.66 -26.72 3.39
C SER A 80 1.66 -26.17 4.40
N VAL A 81 1.85 -26.46 5.67
CA VAL A 81 1.08 -25.92 6.78
C VAL A 81 2.06 -25.27 7.75
N ARG A 82 1.95 -23.94 7.94
CA ARG A 82 2.86 -23.17 8.80
C ARG A 82 2.11 -22.57 9.97
N ALA A 83 2.66 -22.67 11.16
CA ALA A 83 2.22 -21.95 12.36
C ALA A 83 2.50 -20.45 12.21
N THR A 84 1.81 -19.62 13.00
CA THR A 84 2.02 -18.18 12.98
C THR A 84 3.27 -17.83 13.80
N ALA A 85 4.00 -16.80 13.37
CA ALA A 85 5.13 -16.31 14.17
C ALA A 85 4.64 -15.86 15.55
N GLY A 86 5.22 -16.43 16.61
CA GLY A 86 4.79 -16.19 17.99
C GLY A 86 3.92 -17.29 18.58
N ASP A 87 3.45 -18.25 17.79
CA ASP A 87 2.86 -19.48 18.34
C ASP A 87 3.94 -20.33 19.05
N ARG A 88 3.52 -21.18 19.98
CA ARG A 88 4.41 -22.17 20.59
C ARG A 88 4.92 -23.16 19.55
N ILE A 89 6.06 -23.75 19.79
CA ILE A 89 6.56 -24.87 18.99
C ILE A 89 5.65 -26.08 19.22
N LEU A 90 5.15 -26.64 18.11
CA LEU A 90 4.33 -27.85 18.14
C LEU A 90 5.20 -29.11 18.12
N SER A 91 4.74 -30.16 18.81
CA SER A 91 5.42 -31.45 18.81
C SER A 91 5.21 -32.19 17.48
N ASP A 92 5.98 -33.27 17.25
CA ASP A 92 5.83 -34.11 16.05
C ASP A 92 4.46 -34.82 16.04
N GLU A 93 3.95 -35.22 17.20
CA GLU A 93 2.61 -35.80 17.35
C GLU A 93 1.52 -34.81 16.96
N GLU A 94 1.65 -33.55 17.40
CA GLU A 94 0.70 -32.49 17.04
C GLU A 94 0.76 -32.19 15.54
N TRP A 95 1.96 -32.11 14.95
CA TRP A 95 2.12 -31.94 13.52
C TRP A 95 1.57 -33.13 12.73
N GLY A 96 1.76 -34.35 13.24
CA GLY A 96 1.19 -35.55 12.65
C GLY A 96 -0.34 -35.55 12.65
N GLU A 97 -0.97 -35.09 13.75
CA GLU A 97 -2.43 -34.94 13.83
C GLU A 97 -2.93 -33.84 12.89
N ILE A 98 -2.24 -32.71 12.83
CA ILE A 98 -2.54 -31.64 11.88
C ILE A 98 -2.50 -32.15 10.44
N ALA A 99 -1.49 -32.95 10.09
CA ALA A 99 -1.37 -33.55 8.75
C ALA A 99 -2.56 -34.44 8.42
N ARG A 100 -2.93 -35.37 9.32
CA ARG A 100 -4.10 -36.27 9.16
C ARG A 100 -5.39 -35.49 8.94
N ARG A 101 -5.64 -34.48 9.74
CA ARG A 101 -6.83 -33.65 9.64
C ARG A 101 -6.87 -32.85 8.32
N VAL A 102 -5.73 -32.33 7.89
CA VAL A 102 -5.63 -31.57 6.61
C VAL A 102 -5.85 -32.49 5.42
N VAL A 103 -5.29 -33.69 5.38
CA VAL A 103 -5.53 -34.64 4.26
C VAL A 103 -6.97 -35.13 4.22
N ALA A 104 -7.59 -35.36 5.38
CA ALA A 104 -9.00 -35.70 5.47
C ALA A 104 -9.88 -34.55 4.95
N ALA A 105 -9.69 -33.34 5.45
CA ALA A 105 -10.46 -32.17 5.02
C ALA A 105 -10.30 -31.85 3.54
N THR A 106 -9.14 -32.15 2.94
CA THR A 106 -8.87 -31.87 1.52
C THR A 106 -9.32 -32.97 0.58
N GLY A 107 -9.79 -34.10 1.09
CA GLY A 107 -10.26 -35.24 0.29
C GLY A 107 -9.14 -36.09 -0.30
N ILE A 108 -7.92 -35.92 0.22
CA ILE A 108 -6.76 -36.76 -0.14
C ILE A 108 -6.86 -38.12 0.56
N ASP A 109 -7.23 -38.10 1.84
CA ASP A 109 -7.47 -39.29 2.66
C ASP A 109 -8.68 -39.00 3.58
N PRO A 110 -9.91 -39.15 3.04
CA PRO A 110 -11.12 -38.79 3.77
C PRO A 110 -11.43 -39.71 4.97
N GLY A 111 -10.81 -40.88 5.04
CA GLY A 111 -11.11 -41.87 6.05
C GLY A 111 -12.42 -42.65 5.77
N ASP A 112 -12.95 -43.36 6.79
CA ASP A 112 -14.27 -43.98 6.80
C ASP A 112 -14.57 -44.97 5.65
N GLY A 113 -13.51 -45.56 5.06
CA GLY A 113 -13.65 -46.54 3.96
C GLY A 113 -13.80 -45.91 2.56
N GLU A 114 -13.73 -44.63 2.44
CA GLU A 114 -13.64 -43.95 1.16
C GLU A 114 -12.26 -44.17 0.51
N PRO A 115 -12.15 -44.11 -0.83
CA PRO A 115 -10.87 -44.28 -1.52
C PRO A 115 -9.86 -43.21 -1.08
N ALA A 116 -8.72 -43.65 -0.56
CA ALA A 116 -7.66 -42.77 -0.05
C ALA A 116 -6.46 -42.75 -0.99
N CYS A 117 -5.79 -41.63 -1.07
CA CYS A 117 -4.48 -41.47 -1.71
C CYS A 117 -3.37 -41.74 -0.71
N ARG A 118 -2.21 -42.20 -1.19
CA ARG A 118 -1.01 -42.30 -0.37
C ARG A 118 -0.39 -40.94 -0.13
N TRP A 119 -0.04 -40.66 1.12
CA TRP A 119 0.54 -39.37 1.54
C TRP A 119 1.59 -39.53 2.63
N ALA A 120 2.46 -38.53 2.74
CA ALA A 120 3.43 -38.42 3.82
C ALA A 120 3.59 -36.95 4.22
N ALA A 121 3.79 -36.71 5.52
CA ALA A 121 4.04 -35.37 6.08
C ALA A 121 5.49 -35.29 6.59
N VAL A 122 6.25 -34.37 6.02
CA VAL A 122 7.66 -34.11 6.36
C VAL A 122 7.77 -32.81 7.13
N ARG A 123 8.40 -32.88 8.31
CA ARG A 123 8.85 -31.71 9.08
C ARG A 123 10.31 -31.44 8.75
N HIS A 124 10.67 -30.22 8.49
CA HIS A 124 12.06 -29.79 8.30
C HIS A 124 12.34 -28.41 8.89
N ALA A 125 11.44 -27.90 9.74
CA ALA A 125 11.58 -26.69 10.50
C ALA A 125 10.64 -26.72 11.72
N ASP A 126 10.88 -25.83 12.70
CA ASP A 126 10.08 -25.82 13.94
C ASP A 126 8.64 -25.36 13.70
N ASP A 127 8.42 -24.54 12.69
CA ASP A 127 7.18 -23.80 12.48
C ASP A 127 6.29 -24.34 11.36
N HIS A 128 6.69 -25.40 10.63
CA HIS A 128 5.88 -25.92 9.54
C HIS A 128 6.18 -27.37 9.13
N ILE A 129 5.20 -27.94 8.45
CA ILE A 129 5.30 -29.23 7.78
C ILE A 129 4.94 -29.09 6.30
N HIS A 130 5.41 -30.05 5.50
CA HIS A 130 4.97 -30.26 4.13
C HIS A 130 4.28 -31.61 3.99
N ILE A 131 3.12 -31.61 3.35
CA ILE A 131 2.38 -32.84 3.04
C ILE A 131 2.47 -33.09 1.54
N ILE A 132 2.96 -34.25 1.18
CA ILE A 132 3.03 -34.75 -0.19
C ILE A 132 2.05 -35.91 -0.34
N ALA A 133 1.32 -35.95 -1.45
CA ALA A 133 0.43 -37.05 -1.79
C ALA A 133 0.45 -37.30 -3.30
N THR A 134 -0.04 -38.46 -3.71
CA THR A 134 -0.29 -38.76 -5.13
C THR A 134 -1.79 -38.64 -5.42
N LEU A 135 -2.16 -38.01 -6.53
CA LEU A 135 -3.55 -37.78 -6.95
C LEU A 135 -4.14 -39.02 -7.67
N VAL A 136 -3.82 -40.19 -7.16
CA VAL A 136 -4.40 -41.49 -7.54
C VAL A 136 -4.65 -42.24 -6.24
N CYS A 137 -5.91 -42.58 -6.00
CA CYS A 137 -6.31 -43.37 -4.83
C CYS A 137 -5.89 -44.84 -4.99
N GLU A 138 -5.94 -45.61 -3.90
CA GLU A 138 -5.53 -47.03 -3.94
C GLU A 138 -6.38 -47.90 -4.86
N ASP A 139 -7.64 -47.53 -5.12
CA ASP A 139 -8.54 -48.14 -6.08
C ASP A 139 -8.33 -47.70 -7.53
N GLY A 140 -7.36 -46.80 -7.77
CA GLY A 140 -7.07 -46.20 -9.08
C GLY A 140 -7.95 -45.01 -9.46
N SER A 141 -8.89 -44.59 -8.60
CA SER A 141 -9.72 -43.40 -8.79
C SER A 141 -8.93 -42.10 -8.51
N ARG A 142 -9.54 -40.97 -8.84
CA ARG A 142 -8.99 -39.66 -8.52
C ARG A 142 -9.68 -39.09 -7.27
N PRO A 143 -8.94 -38.50 -6.32
CA PRO A 143 -9.53 -37.88 -5.13
C PRO A 143 -10.35 -36.64 -5.49
N ASP A 144 -11.35 -36.31 -4.66
CA ASP A 144 -12.04 -35.01 -4.71
C ASP A 144 -11.22 -33.93 -4.05
N ASP A 145 -10.24 -33.41 -4.77
CA ASP A 145 -9.38 -32.31 -4.33
C ASP A 145 -9.97 -30.91 -4.66
N PHE A 146 -11.26 -30.84 -5.06
CA PHE A 146 -11.90 -29.58 -5.42
C PHE A 146 -11.91 -28.59 -4.25
N ARG A 147 -11.35 -27.39 -4.48
CA ARG A 147 -11.20 -26.34 -3.47
C ARG A 147 -10.40 -26.78 -2.23
N SER A 148 -9.48 -27.73 -2.35
CA SER A 148 -8.65 -28.24 -1.25
C SER A 148 -8.01 -27.12 -0.42
N GLY A 149 -7.51 -26.03 -1.03
CA GLY A 149 -6.96 -24.89 -0.30
C GLY A 149 -7.96 -24.18 0.63
N LYS A 150 -9.25 -24.08 0.25
CA LYS A 150 -10.28 -23.51 1.12
C LYS A 150 -10.66 -24.47 2.24
N ARG A 151 -10.73 -25.77 1.94
CA ARG A 151 -11.02 -26.83 2.93
C ARG A 151 -9.89 -26.93 3.96
N ALA A 152 -8.63 -26.95 3.50
CA ALA A 152 -7.46 -26.91 4.38
C ALA A 152 -7.45 -25.68 5.30
N GLN A 153 -7.79 -24.49 4.76
CA GLN A 153 -7.84 -23.27 5.57
C GLN A 153 -8.97 -23.29 6.62
N ALA A 154 -10.11 -23.89 6.27
CA ALA A 154 -11.22 -24.04 7.23
C ALA A 154 -10.82 -24.98 8.37
N GLU A 155 -10.19 -26.11 8.07
CA GLU A 155 -9.72 -27.07 9.06
C GLU A 155 -8.61 -26.48 9.95
N CYS A 156 -7.64 -25.78 9.38
CA CYS A 156 -6.59 -25.11 10.15
C CYS A 156 -7.15 -24.14 11.20
N ARG A 157 -8.29 -23.47 10.94
CA ARG A 157 -8.92 -22.59 11.94
C ARG A 157 -9.54 -23.35 13.10
N LEU A 158 -10.09 -24.56 12.86
CA LEU A 158 -10.59 -25.41 13.92
C LEU A 158 -9.44 -25.87 14.80
N ILE A 159 -8.32 -26.29 14.17
CA ILE A 159 -7.11 -26.71 14.87
C ILE A 159 -6.50 -25.56 15.71
N GLU A 160 -6.42 -24.34 15.14
CA GLU A 160 -5.96 -23.15 15.88
C GLU A 160 -6.75 -22.94 17.17
N LYS A 161 -8.08 -23.09 17.11
CA LYS A 161 -8.95 -22.92 18.27
C LYS A 161 -8.74 -24.03 19.30
N GLU A 162 -8.62 -25.28 18.85
CA GLU A 162 -8.47 -26.45 19.72
C GLU A 162 -7.10 -26.45 20.42
N LEU A 163 -6.03 -26.09 19.72
CA LEU A 163 -4.67 -26.05 20.25
C LEU A 163 -4.31 -24.72 20.94
N GLY A 164 -5.25 -23.77 21.03
CA GLY A 164 -5.02 -22.45 21.63
C GLY A 164 -3.98 -21.60 20.89
N LEU A 165 -3.85 -21.78 19.58
CA LEU A 165 -2.92 -21.03 18.74
C LEU A 165 -3.51 -19.70 18.28
N HIS A 166 -2.66 -18.83 17.74
CA HIS A 166 -3.11 -17.57 17.15
C HIS A 166 -4.12 -17.82 16.03
N GLN A 167 -5.32 -17.28 16.19
CA GLN A 167 -6.40 -17.45 15.22
C GLN A 167 -6.20 -16.54 14.02
N VAL A 168 -5.93 -17.13 12.85
CA VAL A 168 -5.81 -16.38 11.60
C VAL A 168 -7.21 -16.05 11.06
N ALA A 169 -7.52 -14.76 10.98
CA ALA A 169 -8.80 -14.30 10.45
C ALA A 169 -9.09 -14.87 9.04
N PRO A 170 -10.37 -15.21 8.74
CA PRO A 170 -10.75 -15.63 7.40
C PRO A 170 -10.35 -14.57 6.39
N GLY A 171 -9.69 -14.98 5.30
CA GLY A 171 -9.41 -14.06 4.20
C GLY A 171 -10.73 -13.57 3.59
N ASP A 172 -10.90 -12.26 3.51
CA ASP A 172 -12.07 -11.60 2.90
C ASP A 172 -12.02 -11.57 1.35
N GLY A 173 -10.99 -12.18 0.77
CA GLY A 173 -10.77 -12.20 -0.68
C GLY A 173 -10.30 -10.86 -1.25
N THR A 174 -9.95 -9.88 -0.42
CA THR A 174 -9.46 -8.56 -0.85
C THR A 174 -7.95 -8.55 -1.10
N ALA A 175 -7.21 -9.52 -0.55
CA ALA A 175 -5.77 -9.58 -0.69
C ALA A 175 -5.32 -9.89 -2.12
N ALA A 176 -4.36 -9.13 -2.62
CA ALA A 176 -3.69 -9.45 -3.88
C ALA A 176 -2.87 -10.74 -3.75
N GLN A 177 -2.88 -11.54 -4.81
CA GLN A 177 -2.05 -12.75 -4.83
C GLN A 177 -0.57 -12.36 -4.75
N ARG A 178 0.16 -13.07 -3.89
CA ARG A 178 1.62 -12.95 -3.85
C ARG A 178 2.23 -13.44 -5.16
N PRO A 179 3.37 -12.90 -5.59
CA PRO A 179 4.12 -13.45 -6.70
C PRO A 179 4.49 -14.91 -6.43
N THR A 180 4.39 -15.75 -7.45
CA THR A 180 4.84 -17.12 -7.37
C THR A 180 6.38 -17.20 -7.31
N SER A 181 6.93 -18.32 -6.82
CA SER A 181 8.38 -18.54 -6.83
C SER A 181 8.95 -18.43 -8.25
N ALA A 182 8.24 -18.92 -9.26
CA ALA A 182 8.65 -18.81 -10.67
C ALA A 182 8.73 -17.35 -11.15
N GLU A 183 7.79 -16.48 -10.74
CA GLU A 183 7.81 -15.04 -11.05
C GLU A 183 8.98 -14.35 -10.34
N ARG A 184 9.24 -14.67 -9.07
CA ARG A 184 10.40 -14.16 -8.31
C ARG A 184 11.72 -14.54 -8.95
N HIS A 185 11.95 -15.83 -9.21
CA HIS A 185 13.15 -16.29 -9.88
C HIS A 185 13.35 -15.72 -11.28
N LYS A 186 12.24 -15.42 -11.99
CA LYS A 186 12.32 -14.74 -13.28
C LYS A 186 12.80 -13.30 -13.12
N ALA A 187 12.24 -12.56 -12.14
CA ALA A 187 12.66 -11.19 -11.84
C ALA A 187 14.14 -11.14 -11.43
N GLU A 188 14.58 -12.04 -10.55
CA GLU A 188 15.99 -12.16 -10.11
C GLU A 188 16.93 -12.39 -11.30
N ARG A 189 16.62 -13.36 -12.20
CA ARG A 189 17.42 -13.63 -13.41
C ARG A 189 17.47 -12.44 -14.36
N GLN A 190 16.48 -11.55 -14.33
CA GLN A 190 16.42 -10.33 -15.14
C GLN A 190 16.99 -9.10 -14.43
N GLY A 191 17.54 -9.26 -13.22
CA GLY A 191 18.05 -8.16 -12.41
C GLY A 191 16.97 -7.14 -11.99
N ARG A 192 15.71 -7.57 -11.92
CA ARG A 192 14.59 -6.71 -11.51
C ARG A 192 14.37 -6.80 -10.01
N GLU A 193 14.17 -5.67 -9.35
CA GLU A 193 13.81 -5.61 -7.93
C GLU A 193 12.38 -6.13 -7.67
N ARG A 194 11.51 -6.12 -8.68
CA ARG A 194 10.09 -6.49 -8.58
C ARG A 194 9.69 -7.44 -9.69
N THR A 195 8.70 -8.27 -9.37
CA THR A 195 8.09 -9.14 -10.36
C THR A 195 7.19 -8.34 -11.32
N ALA A 196 6.99 -8.87 -12.53
CA ALA A 196 6.09 -8.24 -13.51
C ALA A 196 4.66 -8.06 -12.95
N ARG A 197 4.18 -9.01 -12.12
CA ARG A 197 2.88 -8.92 -11.44
C ARG A 197 2.78 -7.69 -10.54
N GLU A 198 3.81 -7.41 -9.74
CA GLU A 198 3.85 -6.27 -8.83
C GLU A 198 3.91 -4.95 -9.59
N GLU A 199 4.73 -4.87 -10.62
CA GLU A 199 4.86 -3.69 -11.47
C GLU A 199 3.56 -3.38 -12.22
N LEU A 200 2.93 -4.40 -12.82
CA LEU A 200 1.63 -4.26 -13.47
C LEU A 200 0.55 -3.81 -12.49
N ARG A 201 0.49 -4.40 -11.29
CA ARG A 201 -0.49 -4.04 -10.26
C ARG A 201 -0.38 -2.57 -9.88
N GLU A 202 0.83 -2.09 -9.64
CA GLU A 202 1.09 -0.70 -9.31
C GLU A 202 0.72 0.26 -10.47
N THR A 203 1.08 -0.09 -11.70
CA THR A 203 0.77 0.72 -12.88
C THR A 203 -0.73 0.79 -13.14
N VAL A 204 -1.44 -0.33 -13.00
CA VAL A 204 -2.91 -0.36 -13.14
C VAL A 204 -3.59 0.47 -12.04
N ARG A 205 -3.14 0.39 -10.78
CA ARG A 205 -3.68 1.24 -9.70
C ARG A 205 -3.53 2.71 -9.99
N ARG A 206 -2.39 3.12 -10.48
CA ARG A 206 -2.14 4.50 -10.88
C ARG A 206 -3.05 4.95 -12.02
N ALA A 207 -3.25 4.10 -13.02
CA ALA A 207 -4.19 4.38 -14.10
C ALA A 207 -5.63 4.53 -13.56
N VAL A 208 -6.04 3.66 -12.63
CA VAL A 208 -7.34 3.75 -11.96
C VAL A 208 -7.48 5.03 -11.13
N ALA A 209 -6.45 5.41 -10.36
CA ALA A 209 -6.46 6.62 -9.56
C ALA A 209 -6.62 7.88 -10.40
N GLY A 210 -5.96 7.94 -11.56
CA GLY A 210 -6.04 9.08 -12.47
C GLY A 210 -7.27 9.13 -13.36
N ALA A 211 -8.00 8.02 -13.57
CA ALA A 211 -9.09 7.94 -14.54
C ALA A 211 -10.44 8.36 -13.95
N GLN A 212 -11.27 9.03 -14.75
CA GLN A 212 -12.66 9.35 -14.45
C GLN A 212 -13.65 8.54 -15.30
N SER A 213 -13.16 7.85 -16.33
CA SER A 213 -13.96 7.04 -17.23
C SER A 213 -13.19 5.79 -17.68
N GLU A 214 -13.93 4.82 -18.23
CA GLU A 214 -13.34 3.61 -18.80
C GLU A 214 -12.40 3.91 -19.97
N GLY A 215 -12.76 4.84 -20.86
CA GLY A 215 -11.91 5.28 -21.97
C GLY A 215 -10.58 5.80 -21.46
N GLU A 216 -10.63 6.79 -20.54
CA GLU A 216 -9.43 7.37 -19.93
C GLU A 216 -8.56 6.33 -19.22
N PHE A 217 -9.18 5.37 -18.54
CA PHE A 217 -8.44 4.28 -17.89
C PHE A 217 -7.58 3.49 -18.90
N PHE A 218 -8.17 3.09 -20.02
CA PHE A 218 -7.42 2.36 -21.04
C PHE A 218 -6.37 3.21 -21.76
N ASP A 219 -6.63 4.48 -21.99
CA ASP A 219 -5.67 5.42 -22.57
C ASP A 219 -4.45 5.60 -21.64
N ARG A 220 -4.69 5.66 -20.31
CA ARG A 220 -3.61 5.72 -19.32
C ARG A 220 -2.78 4.44 -19.25
N LEU A 221 -3.40 3.27 -19.40
CA LEU A 221 -2.66 2.00 -19.48
C LEU A 221 -1.77 1.96 -20.73
N ALA A 222 -2.29 2.40 -21.86
CA ALA A 222 -1.54 2.48 -23.11
C ALA A 222 -0.39 3.51 -23.03
N ALA A 223 -0.65 4.70 -22.47
CA ALA A 223 0.35 5.73 -22.22
C ALA A 223 1.45 5.27 -21.25
N ALA A 224 1.14 4.36 -20.33
CA ALA A 224 2.12 3.72 -19.46
C ALA A 224 2.94 2.61 -20.16
N GLY A 225 2.75 2.40 -21.46
CA GLY A 225 3.48 1.41 -22.25
C GLY A 225 3.03 -0.04 -22.04
N LEU A 226 1.87 -0.27 -21.42
CA LEU A 226 1.36 -1.62 -21.22
C LEU A 226 0.69 -2.16 -22.48
N LEU A 227 0.85 -3.45 -22.71
CA LEU A 227 0.03 -4.19 -23.67
C LEU A 227 -1.32 -4.49 -23.02
N VAL A 228 -2.40 -4.01 -23.67
CA VAL A 228 -3.77 -4.16 -23.16
C VAL A 228 -4.59 -5.05 -24.10
N HIS A 229 -5.22 -6.07 -23.54
CA HIS A 229 -6.15 -6.92 -24.26
C HIS A 229 -7.53 -6.85 -23.60
N LYS A 230 -8.51 -6.30 -24.31
CA LYS A 230 -9.90 -6.16 -23.88
C LYS A 230 -10.66 -7.46 -24.15
N ARG A 231 -11.46 -7.94 -23.20
CA ARG A 231 -12.38 -9.06 -23.39
C ARG A 231 -13.78 -8.53 -23.65
N VAL A 232 -14.21 -8.61 -24.90
CA VAL A 232 -15.51 -8.11 -25.36
C VAL A 232 -16.47 -9.29 -25.56
N ALA A 233 -17.72 -9.14 -25.12
CA ALA A 233 -18.80 -10.10 -25.39
C ALA A 233 -19.26 -10.00 -26.85
N PRO A 234 -19.99 -11.00 -27.37
CA PRO A 234 -20.63 -10.90 -28.69
C PRO A 234 -21.60 -9.72 -28.82
N SER A 235 -22.18 -9.25 -27.70
CA SER A 235 -23.03 -8.05 -27.62
C SER A 235 -22.27 -6.72 -27.80
N GLY A 236 -20.93 -6.75 -27.82
CA GLY A 236 -20.09 -5.55 -27.81
C GLY A 236 -19.72 -5.08 -26.42
N ASP A 237 -20.29 -5.64 -25.37
CA ASP A 237 -20.01 -5.25 -23.98
C ASP A 237 -18.62 -5.67 -23.55
N LEU A 238 -17.89 -4.76 -22.91
CA LEU A 238 -16.58 -5.06 -22.35
C LEU A 238 -16.73 -5.79 -21.01
N LEU A 239 -16.34 -7.07 -21.00
CA LEU A 239 -16.45 -7.95 -19.83
C LEU A 239 -15.25 -7.88 -18.90
N GLY A 240 -14.10 -7.43 -19.40
CA GLY A 240 -12.87 -7.40 -18.62
C GLY A 240 -11.65 -7.07 -19.46
N TYR A 241 -10.50 -7.08 -18.82
CA TYR A 241 -9.23 -6.80 -19.47
C TYR A 241 -8.10 -7.64 -18.89
N LYS A 242 -7.02 -7.75 -19.64
CA LYS A 242 -5.73 -8.27 -19.19
C LYS A 242 -4.62 -7.37 -19.71
N VAL A 243 -3.55 -7.25 -18.93
CA VAL A 243 -2.39 -6.40 -19.22
C VAL A 243 -1.10 -7.20 -19.17
N ALA A 244 -0.09 -6.76 -19.94
CA ALA A 244 1.25 -7.34 -19.91
C ALA A 244 2.30 -6.24 -20.04
N LEU A 245 3.48 -6.48 -19.45
CA LEU A 245 4.67 -5.73 -19.79
C LEU A 245 5.22 -6.22 -21.15
N PRO A 246 5.69 -5.34 -22.04
CA PRO A 246 6.18 -5.73 -23.36
C PRO A 246 7.37 -6.70 -23.31
N ASP A 247 8.18 -6.61 -22.26
CA ASP A 247 9.41 -7.36 -22.03
C ASP A 247 9.22 -8.59 -21.11
N ASP A 248 8.05 -8.75 -20.47
CA ASP A 248 7.73 -9.95 -19.69
C ASP A 248 7.19 -11.07 -20.60
N ARG A 249 8.10 -11.91 -21.12
CA ARG A 249 7.78 -12.95 -22.09
C ARG A 249 7.90 -14.36 -21.50
N ASN A 250 7.07 -15.26 -21.98
CA ASN A 250 7.15 -16.69 -21.67
C ASN A 250 8.28 -17.39 -22.46
N LYS A 251 8.47 -18.70 -22.25
CA LYS A 251 9.48 -19.49 -22.98
C LYS A 251 9.29 -19.52 -24.50
N LYS A 252 8.09 -19.21 -25.00
CA LYS A 252 7.76 -19.14 -26.43
C LYS A 252 7.95 -17.74 -27.01
N GLY A 253 8.40 -16.78 -26.21
CA GLY A 253 8.58 -15.38 -26.64
C GLY A 253 7.29 -14.55 -26.64
N GLU A 254 6.16 -15.08 -26.12
CA GLU A 254 4.89 -14.37 -26.06
C GLU A 254 4.77 -13.56 -24.77
N PRO A 255 4.14 -12.38 -24.79
CA PRO A 255 3.90 -11.58 -23.58
C PRO A 255 3.04 -12.34 -22.55
N VAL A 256 3.38 -12.21 -21.25
CA VAL A 256 2.61 -12.83 -20.17
C VAL A 256 1.52 -11.87 -19.72
N PHE A 257 0.26 -12.20 -20.04
CA PHE A 257 -0.89 -11.38 -19.69
C PHE A 257 -1.49 -11.74 -18.34
N TYR A 258 -1.74 -10.71 -17.53
CA TYR A 258 -2.40 -10.81 -16.24
C TYR A 258 -3.79 -10.16 -16.29
N PRO A 259 -4.89 -10.91 -16.00
CA PRO A 259 -6.20 -10.29 -15.78
C PRO A 259 -6.16 -9.32 -14.61
N GLY A 260 -6.88 -8.19 -14.68
CA GLY A 260 -6.95 -7.22 -13.59
C GLY A 260 -7.32 -7.85 -12.24
N ALA A 261 -8.32 -8.74 -12.22
CA ALA A 261 -8.72 -9.48 -11.01
C ALA A 261 -7.62 -10.42 -10.43
N ARG A 262 -6.63 -10.82 -11.24
CA ARG A 262 -5.48 -11.62 -10.79
C ARG A 262 -4.34 -10.75 -10.29
N LEU A 263 -4.28 -9.49 -10.69
CA LEU A 263 -3.37 -8.50 -10.10
C LEU A 263 -3.83 -8.13 -8.69
N ALA A 264 -5.11 -7.78 -8.55
CA ALA A 264 -5.79 -7.60 -7.26
C ALA A 264 -7.31 -7.65 -7.46
N PRO A 265 -8.10 -8.11 -6.46
CA PRO A 265 -9.56 -8.20 -6.57
C PRO A 265 -10.26 -6.86 -6.88
N ASP A 266 -9.75 -5.76 -6.33
CA ASP A 266 -10.22 -4.39 -6.55
C ASP A 266 -9.93 -3.85 -7.95
N LEU A 267 -9.02 -4.48 -8.69
CA LEU A 267 -8.66 -4.13 -10.06
C LEU A 267 -9.45 -4.93 -11.13
N SER A 268 -10.50 -5.66 -10.74
CA SER A 268 -11.44 -6.20 -11.70
C SER A 268 -12.25 -5.06 -12.35
N LEU A 269 -12.56 -5.16 -13.67
CA LEU A 269 -13.26 -4.09 -14.38
C LEU A 269 -14.59 -3.67 -13.73
N PRO A 270 -15.44 -4.59 -13.22
CA PRO A 270 -16.65 -4.21 -12.51
C PRO A 270 -16.35 -3.35 -11.27
N ARG A 271 -15.32 -3.71 -10.48
CA ARG A 271 -14.93 -2.94 -9.29
C ARG A 271 -14.37 -1.56 -9.63
N ILE A 272 -13.64 -1.45 -10.74
CA ILE A 272 -13.15 -0.16 -11.24
C ILE A 272 -14.33 0.70 -11.69
N ARG A 273 -15.30 0.14 -12.42
CA ARG A 273 -16.51 0.85 -12.86
C ARG A 273 -17.34 1.39 -11.69
N GLU A 274 -17.46 0.64 -10.60
CA GLU A 274 -18.16 1.09 -9.38
C GLU A 274 -17.58 2.41 -8.84
N ARG A 275 -16.31 2.72 -9.08
CA ARG A 275 -15.67 3.97 -8.65
C ARG A 275 -16.17 5.19 -9.45
N TRP A 276 -16.51 5.00 -10.73
CA TRP A 276 -16.95 6.09 -11.61
C TRP A 276 -18.46 6.31 -11.57
N THR A 277 -19.23 5.26 -11.25
CA THR A 277 -20.69 5.30 -11.20
C THR A 277 -21.26 5.69 -9.84
N ALA A 278 -20.41 5.93 -8.81
CA ALA A 278 -20.89 6.35 -7.50
C ALA A 278 -21.61 7.71 -7.63
N PRO A 279 -22.89 7.83 -7.21
CA PRO A 279 -23.63 9.08 -7.32
C PRO A 279 -22.91 10.20 -6.56
N VAL A 280 -22.89 11.38 -7.16
CA VAL A 280 -22.48 12.61 -6.49
C VAL A 280 -23.48 12.86 -5.38
N ALA A 281 -23.15 12.54 -4.11
CA ALA A 281 -23.96 12.99 -2.99
C ALA A 281 -23.95 14.53 -3.03
N ALA A 282 -25.11 15.14 -3.07
CA ALA A 282 -25.23 16.58 -2.92
C ALA A 282 -24.54 16.98 -1.60
N GLY A 283 -23.67 17.98 -1.66
CA GLY A 283 -23.19 18.65 -0.46
C GLY A 283 -24.35 19.25 0.31
N PRO A 284 -24.18 19.63 1.56
CA PRO A 284 -25.26 20.24 2.37
C PRO A 284 -25.89 21.49 1.73
N ASP A 285 -25.23 22.09 0.74
CA ASP A 285 -25.72 23.24 -0.02
C ASP A 285 -26.08 22.76 -1.43
N GLY A 286 -27.33 22.35 -1.64
CA GLY A 286 -27.93 21.74 -2.82
C GLY A 286 -27.72 22.39 -4.21
N GLU A 287 -26.49 22.85 -4.53
CA GLU A 287 -26.15 23.32 -5.87
C GLU A 287 -25.71 22.14 -6.74
N GLY A 288 -26.59 21.71 -7.60
CA GLY A 288 -26.31 20.77 -8.69
C GLY A 288 -25.21 21.36 -9.59
N VAL A 289 -24.06 20.68 -9.65
CA VAL A 289 -23.02 21.02 -10.63
C VAL A 289 -23.57 20.72 -12.02
N THR A 290 -23.97 21.78 -12.73
CA THR A 290 -24.31 21.73 -14.16
C THR A 290 -23.10 21.30 -14.98
N ALA A 291 -23.34 20.56 -16.06
CA ALA A 291 -22.33 19.97 -16.96
C ALA A 291 -21.44 20.97 -17.72
N ASP A 292 -21.48 22.23 -17.35
CA ASP A 292 -20.77 23.34 -18.02
C ASP A 292 -19.78 24.05 -17.07
N ALA A 293 -19.13 23.29 -16.16
CA ALA A 293 -18.07 23.86 -15.37
C ALA A 293 -16.83 24.13 -16.28
N PRO A 294 -16.25 25.35 -16.22
CA PRO A 294 -15.06 25.66 -17.03
C PRO A 294 -13.96 24.64 -16.74
N LEU A 295 -13.28 24.19 -17.78
CA LEU A 295 -12.13 23.29 -17.72
C LEU A 295 -11.20 23.75 -16.60
N ARG A 296 -11.18 23.03 -15.45
CA ARG A 296 -10.29 23.33 -14.36
C ARG A 296 -8.86 23.27 -14.90
N SER A 297 -8.12 24.35 -14.79
CA SER A 297 -6.71 24.36 -15.12
C SER A 297 -6.02 23.25 -14.35
N VAL A 298 -5.27 22.40 -15.05
CA VAL A 298 -4.52 21.30 -14.44
C VAL A 298 -3.56 21.91 -13.41
N PRO A 299 -3.65 21.56 -12.12
CA PRO A 299 -2.76 22.11 -11.12
C PRO A 299 -1.33 21.67 -11.38
N GLY A 300 -0.34 22.58 -11.25
CA GLY A 300 1.06 22.21 -11.29
C GLY A 300 1.45 21.29 -10.12
N PRO A 301 2.65 20.64 -10.20
CA PRO A 301 3.06 19.61 -9.22
C PRO A 301 3.02 20.08 -7.75
N ALA A 302 3.51 21.27 -7.45
CA ALA A 302 3.49 21.82 -6.09
C ALA A 302 2.06 22.12 -5.60
N SER A 303 1.21 22.67 -6.46
CA SER A 303 -0.20 22.96 -6.12
C SER A 303 -0.98 21.68 -5.83
N ALA A 304 -0.78 20.64 -6.65
CA ALA A 304 -1.39 19.33 -6.42
C ALA A 304 -0.98 18.73 -5.07
N ARG A 305 0.30 18.88 -4.68
CA ARG A 305 0.81 18.38 -3.38
C ARG A 305 0.23 19.14 -2.20
N ARG A 306 0.13 20.47 -2.28
CA ARG A 306 -0.51 21.27 -1.21
C ARG A 306 -2.00 20.90 -1.06
N ALA A 307 -2.72 20.74 -2.15
CA ALA A 307 -4.12 20.28 -2.12
C ALA A 307 -4.23 18.87 -1.51
N ALA A 308 -3.33 17.95 -1.92
CA ALA A 308 -3.27 16.59 -1.38
C ALA A 308 -2.93 16.59 0.13
N THR A 309 -2.02 17.45 0.57
CA THR A 309 -1.70 17.62 2.01
C THR A 309 -2.94 18.04 2.80
N THR A 310 -3.73 18.99 2.27
CA THR A 310 -4.97 19.43 2.92
C THR A 310 -6.01 18.31 2.96
N ALA A 311 -6.24 17.59 1.85
CA ALA A 311 -7.17 16.46 1.81
C ALA A 311 -6.75 15.33 2.76
N THR A 312 -5.44 15.07 2.85
CA THR A 312 -4.88 14.07 3.77
C THR A 312 -5.08 14.47 5.22
N TRP A 313 -4.88 15.75 5.55
CA TRP A 313 -5.17 16.26 6.88
C TRP A 313 -6.63 16.08 7.27
N GLN A 314 -7.57 16.43 6.39
CA GLN A 314 -8.99 16.21 6.64
C GLN A 314 -9.32 14.73 6.87
N ALA A 315 -8.67 13.84 6.12
CA ALA A 315 -8.82 12.40 6.33
C ALA A 315 -8.28 11.95 7.69
N VAL A 316 -7.16 12.50 8.14
CA VAL A 316 -6.58 12.21 9.46
C VAL A 316 -7.56 12.54 10.59
N LEU A 317 -8.29 13.66 10.49
CA LEU A 317 -9.28 14.06 11.51
C LEU A 317 -10.45 13.06 11.64
N VAL A 318 -10.77 12.33 10.58
CA VAL A 318 -11.85 11.33 10.59
C VAL A 318 -11.52 10.13 11.49
N PHE A 319 -10.24 9.84 11.76
CA PHE A 319 -9.84 8.70 12.60
C PHE A 319 -10.18 8.86 14.08
N ASP A 320 -10.46 10.06 14.53
CA ASP A 320 -10.77 10.36 15.92
C ASP A 320 -12.25 10.08 16.23
N ASP A 321 -13.18 10.52 15.36
CA ASP A 321 -14.63 10.46 15.61
C ASP A 321 -15.41 9.72 14.51
N GLY A 322 -14.73 9.20 13.48
CA GLY A 322 -15.38 8.58 12.34
C GLY A 322 -15.91 7.17 12.60
N ASP A 323 -16.99 6.84 11.93
CA ASP A 323 -17.49 5.47 11.83
C ASP A 323 -16.46 4.58 11.13
N ASP A 324 -16.39 3.31 11.54
CA ASP A 324 -15.43 2.33 11.01
C ASP A 324 -15.48 2.18 9.48
N GLY A 325 -16.67 2.25 8.87
CA GLY A 325 -16.83 2.17 7.42
C GLY A 325 -16.26 3.40 6.71
N VAL A 326 -16.40 4.59 7.34
CA VAL A 326 -15.83 5.85 6.84
C VAL A 326 -14.31 5.83 6.95
N ILE A 327 -13.77 5.42 8.10
CA ILE A 327 -12.33 5.26 8.32
C ILE A 327 -11.74 4.27 7.32
N SER A 328 -12.39 3.12 7.13
CA SER A 328 -11.96 2.12 6.14
C SER A 328 -11.93 2.66 4.70
N ALA A 329 -12.87 3.54 4.34
CA ALA A 329 -12.87 4.21 3.03
C ALA A 329 -11.65 5.15 2.87
N HIS A 330 -11.34 5.93 3.92
CA HIS A 330 -10.17 6.81 3.91
C HIS A 330 -8.85 6.03 3.86
N ILE A 331 -8.73 4.92 4.59
CA ILE A 331 -7.55 4.04 4.53
C ILE A 331 -7.37 3.46 3.11
N ALA A 332 -8.44 3.01 2.47
CA ALA A 332 -8.37 2.50 1.11
C ALA A 332 -7.91 3.58 0.11
N ALA A 333 -8.44 4.80 0.21
CA ALA A 333 -8.06 5.92 -0.65
C ALA A 333 -6.64 6.44 -0.37
N ALA A 334 -6.15 6.32 0.87
CA ALA A 334 -4.78 6.67 1.23
C ALA A 334 -3.76 5.84 0.44
N GLY A 335 -4.03 4.56 0.19
CA GLY A 335 -3.19 3.74 -0.68
C GLY A 335 -3.05 4.31 -2.10
N GLU A 336 -4.14 4.85 -2.66
CA GLU A 336 -4.12 5.50 -3.99
C GLU A 336 -3.29 6.79 -3.99
N VAL A 337 -3.37 7.58 -2.90
CA VAL A 337 -2.55 8.79 -2.72
C VAL A 337 -1.06 8.45 -2.63
N LEU A 338 -0.70 7.42 -1.85
CA LEU A 338 0.68 6.96 -1.73
C LEU A 338 1.24 6.47 -3.08
N ASP A 339 0.49 5.68 -3.84
CA ASP A 339 0.87 5.23 -5.18
C ASP A 339 1.09 6.42 -6.13
N ALA A 340 0.18 7.41 -6.14
CA ALA A 340 0.28 8.60 -6.96
C ALA A 340 1.48 9.47 -6.55
N LEU A 341 1.71 9.66 -5.26
CA LEU A 341 2.83 10.42 -4.72
C LEU A 341 4.17 9.76 -5.10
N ALA A 342 4.29 8.45 -4.92
CA ALA A 342 5.49 7.70 -5.25
C ALA A 342 5.91 7.90 -6.72
N LYS A 343 4.96 7.82 -7.64
CA LYS A 343 5.24 7.89 -9.08
C LYS A 343 5.47 9.29 -9.62
N THR A 344 4.91 10.28 -8.96
CA THR A 344 5.07 11.68 -9.37
C THR A 344 6.19 12.40 -8.61
N SER A 345 6.87 11.73 -7.70
CA SER A 345 7.98 12.31 -6.91
C SER A 345 9.33 12.19 -7.61
N ALA A 346 10.28 13.04 -7.21
CA ALA A 346 11.64 13.06 -7.74
C ALA A 346 12.41 11.77 -7.41
N ALA A 347 13.47 11.49 -8.16
CA ALA A 347 14.20 10.23 -8.10
C ALA A 347 14.73 9.87 -6.70
N HIS A 348 15.21 10.87 -5.93
CA HIS A 348 15.80 10.66 -4.59
C HIS A 348 14.79 10.20 -3.52
N THR A 349 13.49 10.45 -3.71
CA THR A 349 12.42 10.02 -2.79
C THR A 349 11.58 8.87 -3.35
N ARG A 350 11.60 8.67 -4.68
CA ARG A 350 10.70 7.74 -5.39
C ARG A 350 10.79 6.31 -4.89
N LYS A 351 12.01 5.81 -4.61
CA LYS A 351 12.20 4.43 -4.15
C LYS A 351 11.49 4.21 -2.81
N GLN A 352 11.76 5.05 -1.83
CA GLN A 352 11.19 4.91 -0.48
C GLN A 352 9.66 5.12 -0.46
N LEU A 353 9.16 6.07 -1.25
CA LEU A 353 7.72 6.26 -1.41
C LEU A 353 7.05 5.05 -2.09
N GLY A 354 7.73 4.44 -3.05
CA GLY A 354 7.27 3.21 -3.68
C GLY A 354 7.19 2.04 -2.69
N GLU A 355 8.21 1.86 -1.86
CA GLU A 355 8.20 0.83 -0.80
C GLU A 355 7.11 1.11 0.24
N ALA A 356 6.90 2.39 0.62
CA ALA A 356 5.80 2.77 1.50
C ALA A 356 4.43 2.40 0.90
N ALA A 357 4.20 2.70 -0.37
CA ALA A 357 2.94 2.37 -1.06
C ALA A 357 2.71 0.86 -1.12
N ILE A 358 3.76 0.07 -1.38
CA ILE A 358 3.70 -1.40 -1.41
C ILE A 358 3.39 -1.96 -0.03
N ALA A 359 4.10 -1.50 1.00
CA ALA A 359 3.87 -1.93 2.37
C ALA A 359 2.43 -1.60 2.80
N PHE A 360 1.96 -0.38 2.52
CA PHE A 360 0.62 0.08 2.88
C PHE A 360 -0.50 -0.63 2.11
N GLU A 361 -0.20 -1.29 0.99
CA GLU A 361 -1.20 -2.04 0.23
C GLU A 361 -2.00 -3.01 1.12
N ARG A 362 -1.34 -3.71 2.05
CA ARG A 362 -2.03 -4.61 2.97
C ARG A 362 -2.88 -3.84 3.99
N ALA A 363 -2.38 -2.73 4.51
CA ALA A 363 -3.13 -1.86 5.43
C ALA A 363 -4.35 -1.24 4.76
N SER A 364 -4.28 -0.88 3.47
CA SER A 364 -5.41 -0.31 2.72
C SER A 364 -6.59 -1.28 2.53
N ARG A 365 -6.47 -2.54 2.97
CA ARG A 365 -7.48 -3.58 2.87
C ARG A 365 -7.98 -3.95 4.26
N SER A 366 -8.96 -3.20 4.72
CA SER A 366 -9.63 -3.47 6.00
C SER A 366 -10.60 -4.66 5.88
N HIS A 367 -10.78 -5.39 6.97
CA HIS A 367 -11.89 -6.34 7.14
C HIS A 367 -13.23 -5.63 7.33
N VAL A 368 -13.22 -4.35 7.64
CA VAL A 368 -14.41 -3.51 7.71
C VAL A 368 -14.78 -3.04 6.30
N ARG A 369 -16.05 -3.15 5.95
CA ARG A 369 -16.55 -2.69 4.66
C ARG A 369 -16.49 -1.17 4.58
N ALA A 370 -15.76 -0.65 3.59
CA ALA A 370 -15.65 0.78 3.35
C ALA A 370 -17.02 1.41 3.00
N ALA A 371 -17.36 2.50 3.66
CA ALA A 371 -18.54 3.30 3.35
C ALA A 371 -18.34 4.05 2.02
N ARG A 372 -19.33 4.02 1.14
CA ARG A 372 -19.23 4.64 -0.19
C ARG A 372 -19.26 6.16 -0.09
N GLY A 373 -18.39 6.81 -0.87
CA GLY A 373 -18.44 8.25 -1.12
C GLY A 373 -17.71 9.14 -0.11
N HIS A 374 -17.20 8.61 0.99
CA HIS A 374 -16.46 9.37 2.01
C HIS A 374 -14.99 9.62 1.66
N ASP A 375 -14.47 8.91 0.67
CA ASP A 375 -13.07 8.91 0.24
C ASP A 375 -12.77 9.85 -0.95
N ARG A 376 -13.75 10.65 -1.38
CA ARG A 376 -13.67 11.49 -2.59
C ARG A 376 -12.52 12.47 -2.59
N ALA A 377 -12.31 13.17 -1.47
CA ALA A 377 -11.26 14.18 -1.35
C ALA A 377 -9.87 13.56 -1.56
N LEU A 378 -9.60 12.40 -0.93
CA LEU A 378 -8.34 11.69 -1.11
C LEU A 378 -8.18 11.15 -2.54
N ARG A 379 -9.24 10.60 -3.13
CA ARG A 379 -9.19 10.13 -4.51
C ARG A 379 -9.01 11.28 -5.50
N GLN A 380 -9.63 12.44 -5.24
CA GLN A 380 -9.36 13.64 -6.04
C GLN A 380 -7.90 14.08 -5.89
N ALA A 381 -7.36 14.07 -4.67
CA ALA A 381 -5.96 14.36 -4.42
C ALA A 381 -5.01 13.42 -5.19
N ALA A 382 -5.29 12.11 -5.21
CA ALA A 382 -4.53 11.15 -5.99
C ALA A 382 -4.58 11.46 -7.50
N ARG A 383 -5.75 11.82 -8.04
CA ARG A 383 -5.89 12.25 -9.43
C ARG A 383 -5.10 13.53 -9.72
N ASP A 384 -5.20 14.53 -8.85
CA ASP A 384 -4.51 15.81 -9.01
C ASP A 384 -2.99 15.63 -8.99
N LEU A 385 -2.47 14.74 -8.15
CA LEU A 385 -1.05 14.35 -8.15
C LEU A 385 -0.63 13.74 -9.51
N VAL A 386 -1.44 12.84 -10.06
CA VAL A 386 -1.16 12.21 -11.37
C VAL A 386 -1.23 13.25 -12.50
N HIS A 387 -2.27 14.09 -12.51
CA HIS A 387 -2.47 15.12 -13.54
C HIS A 387 -1.45 16.26 -13.45
N GLY A 388 -1.08 16.66 -12.22
CA GLY A 388 -0.05 17.66 -11.98
C GLY A 388 1.34 17.25 -12.48
N GLY A 389 1.52 15.96 -12.73
CA GLY A 389 2.75 15.41 -13.30
C GLY A 389 3.91 15.30 -12.31
N PRO A 390 5.11 14.96 -12.81
CA PRO A 390 6.27 14.74 -11.98
C PRO A 390 6.77 16.04 -11.34
N ALA A 391 7.07 15.99 -10.03
CA ALA A 391 7.64 17.09 -9.29
C ALA A 391 9.17 17.14 -9.46
N LEU A 392 9.72 18.33 -9.43
CA LEU A 392 11.14 18.55 -9.24
C LEU A 392 11.50 18.26 -7.77
N GLY A 393 12.71 17.73 -7.53
CA GLY A 393 13.19 17.47 -6.16
C GLY A 393 13.75 18.72 -5.44
N ARG A 394 13.39 19.92 -5.84
CA ARG A 394 13.90 21.19 -5.34
C ARG A 394 12.85 22.29 -5.46
N GLY A 395 13.10 23.42 -4.80
CA GLY A 395 12.19 24.56 -4.77
C GLY A 395 10.84 24.17 -4.17
N GLU A 396 9.78 24.83 -4.58
CA GLU A 396 8.43 24.61 -4.08
C GLU A 396 7.92 23.17 -4.31
N ASP A 397 8.32 22.54 -5.41
CA ASP A 397 7.98 21.14 -5.69
C ASP A 397 8.60 20.18 -4.65
N GLY A 398 9.89 20.39 -4.31
CA GLY A 398 10.59 19.58 -3.32
C GLY A 398 10.04 19.79 -1.91
N ALA A 399 9.84 21.03 -1.53
CA ALA A 399 9.32 21.42 -0.21
C ALA A 399 7.87 20.97 0.00
N SER A 400 7.00 21.15 -1.01
CA SER A 400 5.61 20.65 -0.94
C SER A 400 5.54 19.10 -0.97
N THR A 401 6.55 18.45 -1.56
CA THR A 401 6.69 16.98 -1.47
C THR A 401 7.04 16.58 -0.02
N ALA A 402 7.98 17.26 0.64
CA ALA A 402 8.31 17.00 2.05
C ALA A 402 7.09 17.18 2.96
N MET A 403 6.36 18.29 2.80
CA MET A 403 5.12 18.58 3.52
C MET A 403 4.06 17.47 3.31
N MET A 404 3.92 16.97 2.08
CA MET A 404 2.96 15.89 1.77
C MET A 404 3.39 14.55 2.36
N ILE A 405 4.69 14.24 2.38
CA ILE A 405 5.22 13.01 3.00
C ILE A 405 4.99 13.05 4.52
N ASP A 406 5.24 14.18 5.16
CA ASP A 406 4.96 14.37 6.59
C ASP A 406 3.48 14.07 6.90
N MET A 407 2.58 14.64 6.12
CA MET A 407 1.15 14.43 6.31
C MET A 407 0.73 12.98 6.03
N ALA A 408 1.33 12.34 5.01
CA ALA A 408 1.09 10.94 4.71
C ALA A 408 1.57 10.02 5.85
N PHE A 409 2.66 10.38 6.53
CA PHE A 409 3.15 9.68 7.71
C PHE A 409 2.09 9.68 8.84
N PHE A 410 1.47 10.84 9.13
CA PHE A 410 0.40 10.90 10.13
C PHE A 410 -0.82 10.08 9.73
N LEU A 411 -1.22 10.08 8.47
CA LEU A 411 -2.34 9.26 8.00
C LEU A 411 -2.06 7.77 8.16
N VAL A 412 -0.85 7.33 7.81
CA VAL A 412 -0.43 5.93 7.88
C VAL A 412 -0.32 5.47 9.33
N THR A 413 0.20 6.29 10.24
CA THR A 413 0.26 5.97 11.68
C THR A 413 -1.12 5.94 12.31
N ALA A 414 -2.03 6.82 11.89
CA ALA A 414 -3.43 6.76 12.30
C ALA A 414 -4.12 5.47 11.86
N ALA A 415 -3.85 5.04 10.63
CA ALA A 415 -4.36 3.76 10.13
C ALA A 415 -3.80 2.58 10.92
N ALA A 416 -2.50 2.61 11.29
CA ALA A 416 -1.88 1.60 12.13
C ALA A 416 -2.55 1.51 13.50
N ALA A 417 -2.78 2.66 14.17
CA ALA A 417 -3.46 2.72 15.45
C ALA A 417 -4.91 2.22 15.38
N TRP A 418 -5.65 2.59 14.33
CA TRP A 418 -7.01 2.11 14.13
C TRP A 418 -7.05 0.59 13.90
N HIS A 419 -6.17 0.05 13.06
CA HIS A 419 -6.05 -1.39 12.86
C HIS A 419 -5.66 -2.12 14.15
N GLY A 420 -4.78 -1.52 14.98
CA GLY A 420 -4.42 -2.06 16.29
C GLY A 420 -5.63 -2.16 17.22
N ARG A 421 -6.46 -1.11 17.31
CA ARG A 421 -7.71 -1.13 18.11
C ARG A 421 -8.73 -2.15 17.60
N LYS A 422 -8.68 -2.50 16.31
CA LYS A 422 -9.55 -3.51 15.68
C LYS A 422 -8.94 -4.92 15.66
N GLU A 423 -7.80 -5.12 16.29
CA GLU A 423 -7.08 -6.40 16.33
C GLU A 423 -6.67 -6.92 14.94
N HIS A 424 -6.56 -6.04 13.96
CA HIS A 424 -6.09 -6.34 12.61
C HIS A 424 -4.55 -6.31 12.57
N ALA A 425 -3.89 -7.25 13.26
CA ALA A 425 -2.45 -7.23 13.51
C ALA A 425 -1.59 -7.11 12.24
N GLN A 426 -1.95 -7.82 11.17
CA GLN A 426 -1.20 -7.79 9.91
C GLN A 426 -1.32 -6.44 9.18
N GLN A 427 -2.49 -5.81 9.22
CA GLN A 427 -2.72 -4.50 8.63
C GLN A 427 -2.01 -3.41 9.45
N ALA A 428 -2.06 -3.50 10.78
CA ALA A 428 -1.32 -2.60 11.66
C ALA A 428 0.20 -2.68 11.41
N ALA A 429 0.77 -3.89 11.35
CA ALA A 429 2.19 -4.10 11.04
C ALA A 429 2.56 -3.56 9.64
N ALA A 430 1.71 -3.75 8.65
CA ALA A 430 1.93 -3.25 7.30
C ALA A 430 1.91 -1.70 7.24
N ALA A 431 1.02 -1.06 8.00
CA ALA A 431 0.99 0.39 8.11
C ALA A 431 2.25 0.93 8.82
N LEU A 432 2.70 0.29 9.91
CA LEU A 432 3.94 0.67 10.59
C LEU A 432 5.16 0.52 9.67
N GLN A 433 5.24 -0.55 8.89
CA GLN A 433 6.30 -0.72 7.90
C GLN A 433 6.28 0.40 6.83
N ALA A 434 5.09 0.78 6.36
CA ALA A 434 4.96 1.91 5.44
C ALA A 434 5.41 3.23 6.08
N ALA A 435 5.12 3.45 7.36
CA ALA A 435 5.57 4.63 8.10
C ALA A 435 7.10 4.75 8.17
N GLU A 436 7.84 3.64 8.32
CA GLU A 436 9.32 3.64 8.30
C GLU A 436 9.87 4.08 6.93
N HIS A 437 9.28 3.61 5.86
CA HIS A 437 9.67 4.05 4.51
C HIS A 437 9.33 5.54 4.27
N LEU A 438 8.19 6.01 4.78
CA LEU A 438 7.83 7.44 4.73
C LEU A 438 8.79 8.30 5.53
N ARG A 439 9.23 7.85 6.72
CA ARG A 439 10.23 8.54 7.52
C ARG A 439 11.54 8.72 6.75
N THR A 440 12.01 7.66 6.10
CA THR A 440 13.22 7.71 5.27
C THR A 440 13.05 8.64 4.06
N ALA A 441 11.88 8.59 3.39
CA ALA A 441 11.56 9.50 2.28
C ALA A 441 11.50 10.97 2.74
N TYR A 442 10.93 11.22 3.93
CA TYR A 442 10.87 12.54 4.54
C TYR A 442 12.26 13.13 4.79
N GLN A 443 13.17 12.36 5.40
CA GLN A 443 14.55 12.80 5.65
C GLN A 443 15.25 13.22 4.35
N ALA A 444 15.02 12.48 3.26
CA ALA A 444 15.58 12.83 1.96
C ALA A 444 14.94 14.08 1.34
N ALA A 445 13.64 14.30 1.54
CA ALA A 445 12.90 15.42 0.95
C ALA A 445 13.05 16.72 1.78
N ALA A 446 13.01 16.61 3.11
CA ALA A 446 12.94 17.76 4.03
C ALA A 446 14.30 18.42 4.29
N GLY A 447 15.41 17.74 4.04
CA GLY A 447 16.75 18.22 4.40
C GLY A 447 17.05 19.63 3.89
N HIS A 448 16.83 19.88 2.60
CA HIS A 448 17.09 21.21 2.01
C HIS A 448 16.09 22.28 2.45
N PRO A 449 14.77 22.12 2.34
CA PRO A 449 13.82 23.17 2.74
C PRO A 449 13.89 23.48 4.24
N MET A 450 14.12 22.48 5.10
CA MET A 450 14.31 22.71 6.53
C MET A 450 15.62 23.47 6.82
N ALA A 451 16.71 23.16 6.13
CA ALA A 451 17.96 23.89 6.26
C ALA A 451 17.81 25.37 5.90
N VAL A 452 17.04 25.69 4.85
CA VAL A 452 16.72 27.08 4.48
C VAL A 452 15.95 27.78 5.60
N LEU A 453 14.91 27.15 6.14
CA LEU A 453 14.12 27.72 7.24
C LEU A 453 14.96 27.90 8.51
N HIS A 454 15.81 26.92 8.83
CA HIS A 454 16.76 27.04 9.93
C HIS A 454 17.71 28.23 9.77
N GLN A 455 18.30 28.39 8.58
CA GLN A 455 19.19 29.51 8.30
C GLN A 455 18.46 30.85 8.45
N ARG A 456 17.25 30.97 7.90
CA ARG A 456 16.40 32.15 8.02
C ARG A 456 16.09 32.45 9.47
N GLY A 457 15.73 31.48 10.29
CA GLY A 457 15.43 31.63 11.70
C GLY A 457 16.63 32.11 12.52
N ARG A 458 17.84 31.62 12.20
CA ARG A 458 19.08 32.12 12.84
C ARG A 458 19.42 33.56 12.48
N LEU A 459 18.97 34.02 11.32
CA LEU A 459 19.18 35.40 10.87
C LEU A 459 18.11 36.38 11.40
N LEU A 460 17.06 35.89 12.05
CA LEU A 460 16.05 36.78 12.67
C LEU A 460 16.65 37.62 13.77
N PRO A 461 16.21 38.89 13.91
CA PRO A 461 16.59 39.75 15.05
C PRO A 461 16.30 39.06 16.39
N GLN A 462 17.22 39.15 17.34
CA GLN A 462 17.08 38.47 18.64
C GLN A 462 15.81 38.90 19.40
N ALA A 463 15.38 40.17 19.25
CA ALA A 463 14.12 40.65 19.82
C ALA A 463 12.90 39.89 19.26
N LEU A 464 12.90 39.59 17.95
CA LEU A 464 11.83 38.84 17.28
C LEU A 464 11.82 37.38 17.71
N GLN A 465 13.00 36.75 17.81
CA GLN A 465 13.12 35.35 18.31
C GLN A 465 12.58 35.23 19.75
N ARG A 466 12.92 36.19 20.64
CA ARG A 466 12.41 36.23 22.03
C ARG A 466 10.89 36.42 22.06
N ARG A 467 10.35 37.29 21.21
CA ARG A 467 8.90 37.49 21.10
C ARG A 467 8.18 36.21 20.68
N HIS A 468 8.64 35.52 19.63
CA HIS A 468 8.05 34.28 19.22
C HIS A 468 8.21 33.17 20.26
N ALA A 469 9.33 33.11 20.98
CA ALA A 469 9.48 32.18 22.10
C ALA A 469 8.47 32.47 23.24
N ALA A 470 8.15 33.75 23.51
CA ALA A 470 7.10 34.11 24.47
C ALA A 470 5.71 33.66 23.95
N VAL A 471 5.42 33.88 22.66
CA VAL A 471 4.17 33.39 22.02
C VAL A 471 4.02 31.88 22.13
N VAL A 472 5.10 31.12 21.92
CA VAL A 472 5.05 29.62 22.07
C VAL A 472 4.74 29.24 23.52
N ARG A 473 5.36 29.92 24.52
CA ARG A 473 5.09 29.66 25.94
C ARG A 473 3.66 29.97 26.35
N GLU A 474 3.08 31.01 25.77
CA GLU A 474 1.71 31.42 26.05
C GLU A 474 0.69 30.52 25.35
N ALA A 475 0.90 30.22 24.06
CA ALA A 475 -0.06 29.48 23.24
C ALA A 475 -0.07 27.96 23.51
N VAL A 476 1.11 27.39 23.84
CA VAL A 476 1.29 25.94 24.00
C VAL A 476 2.20 25.59 25.19
N PRO A 477 1.83 25.97 26.41
CA PRO A 477 2.70 25.89 27.59
C PRO A 477 3.24 24.48 27.87
N GLU A 478 2.46 23.44 27.59
CA GLU A 478 2.85 22.02 27.84
C GLU A 478 3.99 21.54 26.92
N LEU A 479 4.10 22.11 25.71
CA LEU A 479 5.10 21.72 24.70
C LEU A 479 6.23 22.75 24.58
N ALA A 480 6.09 23.93 25.21
CA ALA A 480 6.94 25.09 24.96
C ALA A 480 8.42 24.81 25.18
N GLU A 481 8.79 24.28 26.33
CA GLU A 481 10.21 24.04 26.66
C GLU A 481 10.83 22.93 25.78
N GLN A 482 10.06 21.93 25.43
CA GLN A 482 10.49 20.91 24.46
C GLN A 482 10.76 21.55 23.10
N VAL A 483 9.79 22.27 22.55
CA VAL A 483 9.88 22.94 21.23
C VAL A 483 11.05 23.94 21.18
N LEU A 484 11.22 24.72 22.23
CA LEU A 484 12.29 25.71 22.29
C LEU A 484 13.70 25.13 22.47
N ALA A 485 13.79 23.92 23.05
CA ALA A 485 15.04 23.17 23.19
C ALA A 485 15.44 22.39 21.95
N GLU A 486 14.50 22.12 21.06
CA GLU A 486 14.76 21.33 19.84
C GLU A 486 15.64 22.07 18.83
N ALA A 487 16.45 21.30 18.09
CA ALA A 487 17.24 21.84 16.98
C ALA A 487 16.35 22.49 15.89
N GLY A 488 15.08 22.12 15.79
CA GLY A 488 14.05 22.65 14.88
C GLY A 488 13.56 24.06 15.20
N TRP A 489 13.79 24.56 16.40
CA TRP A 489 13.30 25.87 16.84
C TRP A 489 13.58 27.03 15.87
N PRO A 490 14.79 27.22 15.31
CA PRO A 490 15.00 28.31 14.36
C PRO A 490 14.08 28.24 13.13
N ALA A 491 13.80 27.07 12.60
CA ALA A 491 12.90 26.93 11.47
C ALA A 491 11.45 27.28 11.83
N LEU A 492 11.01 26.89 13.02
CA LEU A 492 9.71 27.28 13.56
C LEU A 492 9.61 28.80 13.80
N ALA A 493 10.63 29.40 14.38
CA ALA A 493 10.68 30.85 14.57
C ALA A 493 10.60 31.61 13.24
N SER A 494 11.30 31.15 12.20
CA SER A 494 11.19 31.71 10.84
C SER A 494 9.76 31.56 10.29
N THR A 495 9.11 30.42 10.52
CA THR A 495 7.75 30.18 10.04
C THR A 495 6.72 31.06 10.75
N LEU A 496 6.86 31.27 12.07
CA LEU A 496 6.02 32.19 12.82
C LEU A 496 6.18 33.64 12.34
N ALA A 497 7.41 34.05 12.03
CA ALA A 497 7.69 35.36 11.47
C ALA A 497 7.12 35.54 10.06
N ASP A 498 7.21 34.51 9.21
CA ASP A 498 6.59 34.51 7.88
C ASP A 498 5.05 34.56 7.97
N ALA A 499 4.43 33.84 8.93
CA ALA A 499 3.00 33.86 9.16
C ALA A 499 2.50 35.24 9.66
N GLU A 500 3.23 35.86 10.59
CA GLU A 500 2.94 37.19 11.06
C GLU A 500 3.04 38.23 9.93
N ALA A 501 4.08 38.14 9.10
CA ALA A 501 4.26 39.02 7.94
C ALA A 501 3.14 38.84 6.90
N ALA A 502 2.52 37.67 6.84
CA ALA A 502 1.34 37.37 6.01
C ALA A 502 0.01 37.83 6.66
N GLY A 503 0.04 38.39 7.86
CA GLY A 503 -1.13 38.93 8.55
C GLY A 503 -1.87 37.94 9.46
N HIS A 504 -1.27 36.80 9.76
CA HIS A 504 -1.85 35.79 10.67
C HIS A 504 -1.37 36.06 12.12
N ASP A 505 -2.20 35.69 13.10
CA ASP A 505 -1.80 35.64 14.50
C ASP A 505 -1.01 34.36 14.81
N PRO A 506 0.28 34.43 15.18
CA PRO A 506 1.09 33.26 15.47
C PRO A 506 0.57 32.43 16.65
N ALA A 507 -0.04 33.06 17.68
CA ALA A 507 -0.59 32.34 18.83
C ALA A 507 -1.81 31.49 18.43
N GLU A 508 -2.73 32.08 17.68
CA GLU A 508 -3.91 31.38 17.19
C GLU A 508 -3.53 30.22 16.28
N LEU A 509 -2.57 30.41 15.36
CA LEU A 509 -2.07 29.36 14.50
C LEU A 509 -1.42 28.20 15.28
N LEU A 510 -0.63 28.51 16.34
CA LEU A 510 -0.03 27.47 17.18
C LEU A 510 -1.10 26.65 17.90
N VAL A 511 -2.10 27.30 18.50
CA VAL A 511 -3.22 26.61 19.13
C VAL A 511 -3.95 25.70 18.13
N GLN A 512 -4.21 26.17 16.91
CA GLN A 512 -4.82 25.38 15.85
C GLN A 512 -3.92 24.21 15.41
N ALA A 513 -2.61 24.40 15.34
CA ALA A 513 -1.66 23.39 14.90
C ALA A 513 -1.46 22.28 15.94
N THR A 514 -1.57 22.58 17.22
CA THR A 514 -1.40 21.64 18.34
C THR A 514 -2.72 21.01 18.81
N GLY A 515 -3.83 21.74 18.73
CA GLY A 515 -5.13 21.40 19.34
C GLY A 515 -5.85 20.16 18.77
N ARG A 516 -5.30 19.50 17.78
CA ARG A 516 -6.04 18.46 17.05
C ARG A 516 -5.38 17.09 16.97
N ARG A 517 -4.18 16.83 17.49
CA ARG A 517 -3.59 15.47 17.57
C ARG A 517 -2.28 15.40 18.35
N GLU A 518 -2.06 14.21 18.97
CA GLU A 518 -0.81 13.83 19.63
C GLU A 518 0.42 14.14 18.78
N LEU A 519 1.37 14.83 19.40
CA LEU A 519 2.69 15.13 18.86
C LEU A 519 3.75 14.19 19.44
N ASP A 520 3.33 13.27 20.34
CA ASP A 520 4.22 12.41 21.13
C ASP A 520 5.00 11.39 20.28
N THR A 521 4.54 11.11 19.08
CA THR A 521 5.23 10.20 18.14
C THR A 521 6.20 10.92 17.19
N ALA A 522 6.26 12.26 17.26
CA ALA A 522 7.12 13.06 16.39
C ALA A 522 8.58 12.99 16.86
N SER A 523 9.51 12.76 15.94
CA SER A 523 10.94 12.84 16.22
C SER A 523 11.40 14.28 16.49
N SER A 524 10.69 15.28 15.98
CA SER A 524 10.84 16.71 16.25
C SER A 524 9.46 17.37 16.15
N VAL A 525 8.98 17.88 17.28
CA VAL A 525 7.72 18.63 17.36
C VAL A 525 7.82 19.93 16.58
N SER A 526 8.96 20.61 16.66
CA SER A 526 9.20 21.86 15.93
C SER A 526 9.07 21.68 14.42
N ASP A 527 9.64 20.62 13.85
CA ASP A 527 9.59 20.37 12.41
C ASP A 527 8.16 20.06 11.93
N VAL A 528 7.40 19.30 12.71
CA VAL A 528 5.98 19.04 12.44
C VAL A 528 5.18 20.35 12.47
N LEU A 529 5.41 21.19 13.46
CA LEU A 529 4.73 22.48 13.57
C LEU A 529 5.06 23.41 12.40
N VAL A 530 6.29 23.40 11.88
CA VAL A 530 6.66 24.15 10.68
C VAL A 530 5.71 23.84 9.53
N TRP A 531 5.51 22.56 9.18
CA TRP A 531 4.65 22.17 8.06
C TRP A 531 3.18 22.46 8.32
N ARG A 532 2.71 22.23 9.56
CA ARG A 532 1.32 22.52 9.92
C ARG A 532 1.01 24.01 9.83
N LEU A 533 1.91 24.86 10.35
CA LEU A 533 1.74 26.34 10.33
C LEU A 533 1.82 26.85 8.90
N ARG A 534 2.81 26.42 8.09
CA ARG A 534 2.92 26.87 6.69
C ARG A 534 1.68 26.50 5.88
N ARG A 535 1.10 25.33 6.15
CA ARG A 535 -0.16 24.92 5.53
C ARG A 535 -1.35 25.75 6.01
N LEU A 536 -1.48 25.98 7.32
CA LEU A 536 -2.61 26.74 7.91
C LEU A 536 -2.59 28.20 7.44
N ALA A 537 -1.41 28.80 7.40
CA ALA A 537 -1.23 30.18 6.96
C ALA A 537 -1.14 30.35 5.42
N GLY A 538 -1.32 29.26 4.64
CA GLY A 538 -1.23 29.33 3.17
C GLY A 538 0.15 29.74 2.64
N LEU A 539 1.21 29.62 3.44
CA LEU A 539 2.56 30.02 3.07
C LEU A 539 3.17 29.05 2.02
N PRO A 540 4.08 29.52 1.16
CA PRO A 540 4.88 28.66 0.30
C PRO A 540 5.60 27.59 1.14
N ALA A 541 5.70 26.35 0.66
CA ALA A 541 6.47 25.33 1.34
C ALA A 541 7.98 25.62 1.28
N ASP A 542 8.46 26.17 0.16
CA ASP A 542 9.83 26.67 -0.01
C ASP A 542 9.93 28.14 0.39
N ALA A 543 10.73 28.43 1.41
CA ALA A 543 11.00 29.79 1.87
C ALA A 543 12.19 30.47 1.17
N SER A 544 12.85 29.82 0.20
CA SER A 544 14.09 30.32 -0.42
C SER A 544 13.92 31.67 -1.12
N ALA A 545 12.75 31.90 -1.72
CA ALA A 545 12.44 33.14 -2.45
C ALA A 545 11.75 34.21 -1.57
N MET A 546 11.43 33.90 -0.31
CA MET A 546 10.74 34.84 0.58
C MET A 546 11.73 35.88 1.15
N PRO A 547 11.32 37.17 1.25
CA PRO A 547 12.14 38.17 1.92
C PRO A 547 12.33 37.78 3.40
N LEU A 548 13.47 38.18 3.99
CA LEU A 548 13.67 37.98 5.43
C LEU A 548 12.70 38.88 6.22
N PRO A 549 11.94 38.35 7.17
CA PRO A 549 11.08 39.14 8.03
C PRO A 549 11.94 40.14 8.85
N GLY A 550 11.57 41.39 8.83
CA GLY A 550 12.30 42.48 9.55
C GLY A 550 13.09 43.44 8.65
N ASN A 551 13.25 43.13 7.35
CA ASN A 551 13.90 44.06 6.39
C ASN A 551 12.90 44.85 5.52
N SER A 552 11.62 44.82 5.82
CA SER A 552 10.64 45.66 5.14
C SER A 552 10.78 47.10 5.67
N THR A 553 11.61 47.91 5.03
CA THR A 553 11.46 49.35 5.08
C THR A 553 10.09 49.64 4.49
N ALA A 554 9.15 49.99 5.36
CA ALA A 554 7.84 50.48 4.95
C ALA A 554 8.04 51.70 4.06
N GLN A 555 7.86 51.56 2.75
CA GLN A 555 7.60 52.68 1.89
C GLN A 555 6.21 53.21 2.23
N PRO A 556 6.10 54.48 2.72
CA PRO A 556 4.79 55.02 2.99
C PRO A 556 4.00 55.08 1.68
N SER A 557 2.87 54.42 1.64
CA SER A 557 1.89 54.54 0.58
C SER A 557 1.53 56.03 0.39
N ARG A 558 1.95 56.60 -0.73
CA ARG A 558 1.47 57.90 -1.19
C ARG A 558 -0.01 57.79 -1.44
N SER A 559 -0.80 58.29 -0.51
CA SER A 559 -2.22 58.53 -0.70
C SER A 559 -2.38 59.61 -1.81
N HIS A 560 -2.84 59.17 -2.95
CA HIS A 560 -3.39 60.09 -3.96
C HIS A 560 -4.74 60.59 -3.45
N THR A 561 -4.70 61.78 -2.88
CA THR A 561 -5.90 62.58 -2.66
C THR A 561 -6.39 63.08 -4.03
N ASN A 562 -7.50 62.55 -4.48
CA ASN A 562 -8.30 63.11 -5.56
C ASN A 562 -9.02 64.36 -5.05
N GLY A 563 -8.65 65.54 -5.53
CA GLY A 563 -9.44 66.75 -5.45
C GLY A 563 -10.34 66.92 -6.70
N PRO A 564 -11.47 67.63 -6.58
CA PRO A 564 -12.57 67.50 -7.51
C PRO A 564 -12.49 68.36 -8.77
N ALA A 565 -13.24 67.90 -9.75
CA ALA A 565 -13.49 68.41 -11.07
C ALA A 565 -13.71 69.91 -11.22
N GLY A 566 -13.11 70.47 -12.28
CA GLY A 566 -13.49 71.75 -12.90
C GLY A 566 -13.87 71.53 -14.35
N THR A 567 -15.12 71.66 -14.64
CA THR A 567 -15.75 71.80 -15.94
C THR A 567 -15.20 72.99 -16.70
N ARG A 568 -14.87 72.83 -17.99
CA ARG A 568 -15.18 73.84 -19.03
C ARG A 568 -15.16 73.26 -20.44
N GLN A 569 -16.21 73.61 -21.11
CA GLN A 569 -16.61 73.46 -22.50
C GLN A 569 -15.64 74.14 -23.50
N ASP A 570 -15.67 73.61 -24.63
CA ASP A 570 -15.95 74.14 -25.96
C ASP A 570 -14.85 74.16 -27.04
N SER A 571 -15.31 73.61 -28.08
CA SER A 571 -15.33 74.00 -29.52
C SER A 571 -14.13 73.66 -30.46
N ARG A 572 -14.62 72.91 -31.47
CA ARG A 572 -14.37 73.07 -32.96
C ARG A 572 -12.91 72.90 -33.46
N ASN A 573 -12.66 71.93 -34.26
CA ASN A 573 -12.76 71.99 -35.71
C ASN A 573 -12.14 70.79 -36.41
N ARG A 574 -12.81 70.24 -37.35
CA ARG A 574 -12.34 69.46 -38.50
C ARG A 574 -11.63 70.40 -39.50
N PRO A 575 -10.99 69.98 -40.62
CA PRO A 575 -10.85 68.64 -41.19
C PRO A 575 -9.51 68.37 -42.00
N ARG A 576 -9.44 67.12 -42.51
CA ARG A 576 -8.86 66.65 -43.81
C ARG A 576 -7.36 66.60 -44.05
N GLY A 577 -6.83 65.45 -44.38
CA GLY A 577 -6.49 65.02 -45.77
C GLY A 577 -5.03 64.63 -45.92
N HIS A 578 -4.78 63.49 -46.19
CA HIS A 578 -4.27 62.69 -47.26
C HIS A 578 -3.91 61.30 -46.84
#